data_bb6f43b3ec1bea53672b02f6de5c0c3e
#
_entry.id   bb6f43b3ec1bea53672b02f6de5c0c3e
#
_cell.length_a   1.000
_cell.length_b   1.000
_cell.length_c   1.000
_cell.angle_alpha   90.00
_cell.angle_beta   90.00
_cell.angle_gamma   90.00
#
_symmetry.space_group_name_H-M   'P 1'
#
loop_
_entity.id
_entity.type
_entity.pdbx_description
1 polymer ?
#
loop_
_entity_poly.entity_id
_entity_poly.type
_entity_poly.pdbx_seq_one_letter_code
_entity_poly.pdbx_strand_id
1 'polypeptide(L)'
;LTFEIIILIAIIIASAAYVWHKSSSAKTTPILLDKYDKLIISLLSIGYALFSFIHLGSFQQFKTTWHGEEAGNQLNIQLVSPSKIGHIYYYSGINNGKYHWSDLNNANQEELINDPTANLGYPAHFKWNKIDLPVSDALIQQINLTIDQAPLEIKQLAIFDTNNNYISNLKIKANNSAENLSGLISSSAPQDYENSFSSSTVFDEIFYATTAYQLLHGLDPYVAVHPPLGMILIALGIAIFGMSAFGWRIIPDICSILLVPLIYIFAKRLFKTRRAAIISTILIMSECMHYTLGRLAFLDGIVTLFIILEYYYLYSYLELRSNGAKFSACYRSLWLAGLAFGLGISCKWSALYSAIPIIVILLYGEIVLARPNLRQFLHSLVINLVFFVVLPISIYSLSYLPFIHSQPNENELFKFIWRMLQYMYEFQAYGLQNATHP
;
A
#
# COMPACT_ATOMS: atom_id res chain seq x y z
N LEU A 1 0.68 -2.51 26.63
CA LEU A 1 0.48 -2.98 25.24
C LEU A 1 -0.40 -4.24 25.19
N THR A 2 -0.01 -5.36 25.79
CA THR A 2 -0.76 -6.64 25.73
C THR A 2 -2.21 -6.50 26.26
N PHE A 3 -2.40 -5.79 27.37
CA PHE A 3 -3.72 -5.55 27.95
C PHE A 3 -4.62 -4.71 27.04
N GLU A 4 -4.09 -3.66 26.44
CA GLU A 4 -4.79 -2.79 25.47
C GLU A 4 -5.25 -3.58 24.26
N ILE A 5 -4.37 -4.44 23.69
CA ILE A 5 -4.67 -5.32 22.56
C ILE A 5 -5.82 -6.28 22.91
N ILE A 6 -5.75 -6.93 24.07
CA ILE A 6 -6.79 -7.86 24.51
C ILE A 6 -8.16 -7.18 24.60
N ILE A 7 -8.21 -5.95 25.17
CA ILE A 7 -9.46 -5.19 25.27
C ILE A 7 -10.01 -4.87 23.87
N LEU A 8 -9.18 -4.39 22.95
CA LEU A 8 -9.63 -4.03 21.60
C LEU A 8 -10.15 -5.23 20.82
N ILE A 9 -9.46 -6.37 20.90
CA ILE A 9 -9.92 -7.63 20.29
C ILE A 9 -11.23 -8.09 20.95
N ALA A 10 -11.33 -8.03 22.26
CA ALA A 10 -12.54 -8.42 23.00
C ALA A 10 -13.75 -7.56 22.60
N ILE A 11 -13.57 -6.25 22.37
CA ILE A 11 -14.63 -5.35 21.87
C ILE A 11 -15.14 -5.82 20.51
N ILE A 12 -14.25 -6.13 19.56
CA ILE A 12 -14.62 -6.58 18.22
C ILE A 12 -15.37 -7.91 18.30
N ILE A 13 -14.82 -8.89 19.04
CA ILE A 13 -15.44 -10.21 19.19
C ILE A 13 -16.80 -10.11 19.90
N ALA A 14 -16.88 -9.35 21.00
CA ALA A 14 -18.12 -9.17 21.76
C ALA A 14 -19.19 -8.47 20.91
N SER A 15 -18.84 -7.44 20.15
CA SER A 15 -19.78 -6.75 19.25
C SER A 15 -20.29 -7.69 18.16
N ALA A 16 -19.42 -8.49 17.54
CA ALA A 16 -19.80 -9.51 16.57
C ALA A 16 -20.72 -10.57 17.19
N ALA A 17 -20.34 -11.14 18.33
CA ALA A 17 -21.14 -12.14 19.05
C ALA A 17 -22.53 -11.59 19.44
N TYR A 18 -22.59 -10.36 19.93
CA TYR A 18 -23.83 -9.66 20.23
C TYR A 18 -24.75 -9.57 19.01
N VAL A 19 -24.20 -9.16 17.87
CA VAL A 19 -24.94 -9.05 16.60
C VAL A 19 -25.49 -10.40 16.16
N TRP A 20 -24.66 -11.44 16.17
CA TRP A 20 -25.08 -12.78 15.74
C TRP A 20 -26.13 -13.41 16.68
N HIS A 21 -26.05 -13.12 17.97
CA HIS A 21 -27.02 -13.67 18.96
C HIS A 21 -28.32 -12.87 19.03
N LYS A 22 -28.26 -11.54 18.89
CA LYS A 22 -29.42 -10.64 19.06
C LYS A 22 -30.09 -10.20 17.77
N SER A 23 -29.44 -10.42 16.61
CA SER A 23 -30.05 -10.07 15.33
C SER A 23 -31.32 -10.93 15.11
N SER A 24 -32.47 -10.26 15.04
CA SER A 24 -33.73 -10.94 14.71
C SER A 24 -33.74 -11.34 13.23
N SER A 25 -34.50 -12.40 12.92
CA SER A 25 -34.55 -13.04 11.59
C SER A 25 -35.31 -12.25 10.50
N ALA A 26 -35.42 -10.95 10.62
CA ALA A 26 -35.99 -10.15 9.53
C ALA A 26 -35.03 -10.18 8.33
N LYS A 27 -35.51 -10.73 7.24
CA LYS A 27 -34.76 -10.80 5.99
C LYS A 27 -34.80 -9.43 5.30
N THR A 28 -33.63 -8.90 4.92
CA THR A 28 -33.57 -7.90 3.84
C THR A 28 -34.32 -8.44 2.63
N THR A 29 -34.95 -7.58 1.85
CA THR A 29 -35.47 -8.01 0.55
C THR A 29 -34.33 -8.75 -0.18
N PRO A 30 -34.52 -10.05 -0.52
CA PRO A 30 -33.45 -10.77 -1.16
C PRO A 30 -33.13 -10.11 -2.49
N ILE A 31 -31.85 -9.83 -2.72
CA ILE A 31 -31.42 -9.43 -4.06
C ILE A 31 -31.64 -10.65 -4.94
N LEU A 32 -32.61 -10.60 -5.81
CA LEU A 32 -32.88 -11.67 -6.77
C LEU A 32 -31.82 -11.60 -7.88
N LEU A 33 -30.64 -12.16 -7.59
CA LEU A 33 -29.63 -12.46 -8.60
C LEU A 33 -30.01 -13.78 -9.27
N ASP A 34 -30.56 -13.71 -10.45
CA ASP A 34 -30.85 -14.90 -11.24
C ASP A 34 -29.58 -15.47 -11.89
N LYS A 35 -29.72 -16.56 -12.63
CA LYS A 35 -28.60 -17.21 -13.34
C LYS A 35 -27.86 -16.28 -14.32
N TYR A 36 -28.60 -15.37 -14.96
CA TYR A 36 -28.02 -14.40 -15.91
C TYR A 36 -27.26 -13.29 -15.19
N ASP A 37 -27.76 -12.78 -14.04
CA ASP A 37 -27.04 -11.81 -13.22
C ASP A 37 -25.70 -12.42 -12.74
N LYS A 38 -25.72 -13.67 -12.24
CA LYS A 38 -24.50 -14.37 -11.82
C LYS A 38 -23.50 -14.55 -12.95
N LEU A 39 -23.99 -14.95 -14.15
CA LEU A 39 -23.15 -15.08 -15.33
C LEU A 39 -22.51 -13.75 -15.75
N ILE A 40 -23.32 -12.66 -15.79
CA ILE A 40 -22.83 -11.33 -16.16
C ILE A 40 -21.79 -10.82 -15.13
N ILE A 41 -22.08 -10.95 -13.84
CA ILE A 41 -21.10 -10.59 -12.79
C ILE A 41 -19.78 -11.34 -13.00
N SER A 42 -19.87 -12.66 -13.23
CA SER A 42 -18.65 -13.47 -13.43
C SER A 42 -17.90 -13.05 -14.69
N LEU A 43 -18.58 -12.83 -15.82
CA LEU A 43 -17.95 -12.41 -17.06
C LEU A 43 -17.27 -11.03 -16.94
N LEU A 44 -17.97 -10.05 -16.34
CA LEU A 44 -17.45 -8.70 -16.15
C LEU A 44 -16.26 -8.71 -15.17
N SER A 45 -16.37 -9.44 -14.05
CA SER A 45 -15.30 -9.50 -13.04
C SER A 45 -14.06 -10.24 -13.57
N ILE A 46 -14.24 -11.38 -14.24
CA ILE A 46 -13.13 -12.13 -14.83
C ILE A 46 -12.51 -11.34 -15.97
N GLY A 47 -13.32 -10.75 -16.86
CA GLY A 47 -12.83 -9.91 -17.95
C GLY A 47 -12.01 -8.73 -17.45
N TYR A 48 -12.48 -8.03 -16.41
CA TYR A 48 -11.74 -6.93 -15.79
C TYR A 48 -10.46 -7.41 -15.12
N ALA A 49 -10.50 -8.54 -14.38
CA ALA A 49 -9.33 -9.10 -13.73
C ALA A 49 -8.25 -9.49 -14.74
N LEU A 50 -8.63 -10.18 -15.83
CA LEU A 50 -7.69 -10.53 -16.90
C LEU A 50 -7.05 -9.28 -17.52
N PHE A 51 -7.85 -8.24 -17.77
CA PHE A 51 -7.36 -6.97 -18.32
C PHE A 51 -6.46 -6.24 -17.34
N SER A 52 -6.80 -6.22 -16.04
CA SER A 52 -6.06 -5.57 -14.99
C SER A 52 -4.70 -6.23 -14.73
N PHE A 53 -4.61 -7.56 -14.84
CA PHE A 53 -3.37 -8.29 -14.64
C PHE A 53 -2.37 -8.18 -15.81
N ILE A 54 -2.82 -7.75 -17.01
CA ILE A 54 -1.90 -7.51 -18.14
C ILE A 54 -0.89 -6.44 -17.74
N HIS A 55 0.40 -6.81 -17.73
CA HIS A 55 1.49 -5.90 -17.34
C HIS A 55 1.32 -5.25 -15.96
N LEU A 56 0.77 -5.96 -14.98
CA LEU A 56 0.63 -5.42 -13.61
C LEU A 56 2.00 -5.15 -12.96
N GLY A 57 2.98 -5.97 -13.28
CA GLY A 57 4.35 -5.83 -12.78
C GLY A 57 5.15 -7.11 -13.00
N SER A 58 6.47 -7.00 -12.96
CA SER A 58 7.37 -8.15 -13.04
C SER A 58 7.40 -8.90 -11.69
N PHE A 59 7.71 -10.19 -11.75
CA PHE A 59 8.00 -11.04 -10.60
C PHE A 59 9.49 -11.05 -10.23
N GLN A 60 10.28 -10.14 -10.83
CA GLN A 60 11.71 -10.13 -10.63
C GLN A 60 12.04 -9.88 -9.17
N GLN A 61 12.82 -10.79 -8.59
CA GLN A 61 13.37 -10.69 -7.24
C GLN A 61 14.87 -10.81 -7.30
N PHE A 62 15.55 -10.02 -6.49
CA PHE A 62 17.00 -10.05 -6.37
C PHE A 62 17.38 -11.00 -5.23
N LYS A 63 18.22 -12.01 -5.53
CA LYS A 63 18.63 -13.03 -4.55
C LYS A 63 19.80 -12.57 -3.68
N THR A 64 20.61 -11.69 -4.22
CA THR A 64 21.80 -11.14 -3.56
C THR A 64 21.55 -9.70 -3.20
N THR A 65 21.91 -9.28 -1.99
CA THR A 65 21.84 -7.89 -1.56
C THR A 65 23.13 -7.58 -0.81
N TRP A 66 23.77 -6.48 -1.11
CA TRP A 66 24.81 -5.92 -0.27
C TRP A 66 24.21 -4.86 0.63
N HIS A 67 24.61 -4.89 1.90
CA HIS A 67 24.14 -3.95 2.92
C HIS A 67 25.29 -3.08 3.39
N GLY A 68 25.20 -1.78 3.14
CA GLY A 68 26.08 -0.76 3.74
C GLY A 68 25.43 -0.24 5.02
N GLU A 69 25.78 -0.85 6.16
CA GLU A 69 25.13 -0.61 7.46
C GLU A 69 25.87 0.42 8.31
N GLU A 70 27.13 0.72 7.98
CA GLU A 70 27.99 1.64 8.74
C GLU A 70 28.78 2.54 7.79
N ALA A 71 29.14 3.73 8.27
CA ALA A 71 30.07 4.61 7.58
C ALA A 71 31.42 3.93 7.37
N GLY A 72 32.01 4.07 6.18
CA GLY A 72 33.25 3.38 5.78
C GLY A 72 33.03 1.98 5.21
N ASN A 73 31.80 1.44 5.19
CA ASN A 73 31.53 0.24 4.40
C ASN A 73 31.75 0.56 2.92
N GLN A 74 32.40 -0.37 2.22
CA GLN A 74 32.81 -0.17 0.84
C GLN A 74 32.54 -1.40 -0.01
N LEU A 75 31.98 -1.17 -1.20
CA LEU A 75 31.78 -2.15 -2.25
C LEU A 75 32.77 -1.87 -3.37
N ASN A 76 33.69 -2.80 -3.61
CA ASN A 76 34.73 -2.69 -4.64
C ASN A 76 34.34 -3.56 -5.86
N ILE A 77 34.26 -2.94 -7.01
CA ILE A 77 33.90 -3.56 -8.29
C ILE A 77 35.13 -3.51 -9.18
N GLN A 78 35.81 -4.62 -9.33
CA GLN A 78 37.04 -4.72 -10.11
C GLN A 78 36.73 -5.26 -11.52
N LEU A 79 37.16 -4.54 -12.54
CA LEU A 79 37.09 -4.97 -13.93
C LEU A 79 38.22 -5.97 -14.21
N VAL A 80 37.91 -7.08 -14.88
CA VAL A 80 38.93 -8.08 -15.26
C VAL A 80 39.92 -7.49 -16.28
N SER A 81 39.46 -6.62 -17.15
CA SER A 81 40.28 -5.79 -18.03
C SER A 81 39.86 -4.33 -17.93
N PRO A 82 40.82 -3.40 -17.79
CA PRO A 82 40.51 -1.97 -17.77
C PRO A 82 39.71 -1.57 -19.01
N SER A 83 38.64 -0.81 -18.81
CA SER A 83 37.70 -0.42 -19.88
C SER A 83 37.24 1.02 -19.71
N LYS A 84 36.80 1.67 -20.83
CA LYS A 84 36.13 2.96 -20.76
C LYS A 84 34.69 2.73 -20.35
N ILE A 85 34.27 3.30 -19.24
CA ILE A 85 32.91 3.16 -18.71
C ILE A 85 32.07 4.35 -19.16
N GLY A 86 30.86 4.09 -19.67
CA GLY A 86 29.90 5.11 -20.05
C GLY A 86 28.82 5.30 -18.98
N HIS A 87 28.25 4.21 -18.50
CA HIS A 87 27.12 4.24 -17.58
C HIS A 87 27.22 3.18 -16.50
N ILE A 88 26.80 3.52 -15.29
CA ILE A 88 26.59 2.61 -14.18
C ILE A 88 25.12 2.68 -13.80
N TYR A 89 24.45 1.53 -13.79
CA TYR A 89 23.11 1.39 -13.24
C TYR A 89 23.19 0.55 -11.97
N TYR A 90 22.48 0.95 -10.94
CA TYR A 90 22.34 0.16 -9.72
C TYR A 90 20.90 0.15 -9.24
N TYR A 91 20.43 -1.02 -8.86
CA TYR A 91 19.12 -1.19 -8.22
C TYR A 91 19.32 -1.14 -6.72
N SER A 92 18.79 -0.10 -6.07
CA SER A 92 18.82 0.02 -4.63
C SER A 92 17.58 -0.60 -3.99
N GLY A 93 17.74 -1.15 -2.78
CA GLY A 93 16.65 -1.41 -1.86
C GLY A 93 16.34 -0.17 -1.02
N ILE A 94 16.48 -0.28 0.30
CA ILE A 94 16.46 0.88 1.20
C ILE A 94 17.68 1.77 0.88
N ASN A 95 17.46 3.06 0.69
CA ASN A 95 18.48 4.03 0.33
C ASN A 95 18.23 5.34 1.11
N ASN A 96 18.51 5.32 2.41
CA ASN A 96 18.39 6.48 3.30
C ASN A 96 19.77 7.05 3.69
N GLY A 97 20.83 6.43 3.18
CA GLY A 97 22.21 6.79 3.49
C GLY A 97 22.74 7.95 2.64
N LYS A 98 23.96 8.36 2.99
CA LYS A 98 24.83 9.17 2.14
C LYS A 98 25.98 8.32 1.69
N TYR A 99 26.35 8.44 0.44
CA TYR A 99 27.41 7.65 -0.16
C TYR A 99 28.00 8.39 -1.36
N HIS A 100 29.17 7.97 -1.77
CA HIS A 100 29.80 8.45 -2.98
C HIS A 100 30.40 7.32 -3.79
N TRP A 101 30.49 7.54 -5.07
CA TRP A 101 31.18 6.65 -6.01
C TRP A 101 32.52 7.25 -6.37
N SER A 102 33.53 6.40 -6.56
CA SER A 102 34.82 6.77 -7.11
C SER A 102 35.30 5.73 -8.10
N ASP A 103 36.11 6.11 -9.04
CA ASP A 103 36.81 5.19 -9.92
C ASP A 103 38.33 5.21 -9.64
N LEU A 104 38.98 4.10 -9.99
CA LEU A 104 40.41 3.96 -9.99
C LEU A 104 40.84 3.64 -11.42
N ASN A 105 41.57 4.55 -12.04
CA ASN A 105 42.06 4.37 -13.39
C ASN A 105 43.33 3.44 -13.40
N ASN A 106 43.76 3.07 -14.58
CA ASN A 106 44.94 2.21 -14.76
C ASN A 106 46.28 2.86 -14.33
N ALA A 107 46.28 4.17 -14.05
CA ALA A 107 47.41 4.91 -13.46
C ALA A 107 47.34 5.01 -11.92
N ASN A 108 46.39 4.29 -11.27
CA ASN A 108 46.08 4.35 -9.85
C ASN A 108 45.71 5.74 -9.32
N GLN A 109 45.05 6.55 -10.16
CA GLN A 109 44.48 7.83 -9.77
C GLN A 109 42.99 7.59 -9.46
N GLU A 110 42.54 8.03 -8.30
CA GLU A 110 41.16 7.95 -7.88
C GLU A 110 40.42 9.28 -8.20
N GLU A 111 39.27 9.17 -8.86
CA GLU A 111 38.40 10.29 -9.19
C GLU A 111 37.00 10.07 -8.64
N LEU A 112 36.37 11.12 -8.13
CA LEU A 112 34.98 11.05 -7.67
C LEU A 112 34.02 11.04 -8.86
N ILE A 113 33.07 10.14 -8.84
CA ILE A 113 32.00 10.02 -9.83
C ILE A 113 30.78 10.78 -9.30
N ASN A 114 30.24 11.69 -10.11
CA ASN A 114 29.02 12.41 -9.76
C ASN A 114 27.80 11.52 -9.91
N ASP A 115 27.17 11.14 -8.80
CA ASP A 115 25.88 10.43 -8.78
C ASP A 115 24.76 11.43 -8.44
N PRO A 116 23.90 11.77 -9.40
CA PRO A 116 22.81 12.72 -9.16
C PRO A 116 21.73 12.15 -8.22
N THR A 117 21.75 10.85 -7.98
CA THR A 117 20.79 10.17 -7.09
C THR A 117 21.35 9.89 -5.70
N ALA A 118 22.66 10.02 -5.52
CA ALA A 118 23.29 9.95 -4.21
C ALA A 118 22.68 11.01 -3.30
N ASN A 119 22.28 10.60 -2.11
CA ASN A 119 21.66 11.47 -1.11
C ASN A 119 20.22 11.95 -1.40
N LEU A 120 19.55 11.44 -2.43
CA LEU A 120 18.13 11.73 -2.66
C LEU A 120 17.20 11.02 -1.65
N GLY A 121 17.69 9.96 -0.99
CA GLY A 121 16.89 9.18 -0.06
C GLY A 121 15.74 8.43 -0.77
N TYR A 122 14.52 8.54 -0.26
CA TYR A 122 13.35 7.78 -0.74
C TYR A 122 13.12 7.79 -2.27
N PRO A 123 13.40 8.84 -3.06
CA PRO A 123 13.23 8.80 -4.50
C PRO A 123 14.06 7.73 -5.21
N ALA A 124 15.09 7.20 -4.54
CA ALA A 124 15.96 6.15 -5.07
C ALA A 124 15.58 4.73 -4.62
N HIS A 125 14.59 4.55 -3.71
CA HIS A 125 14.22 3.24 -3.18
C HIS A 125 13.58 2.32 -4.22
N PHE A 126 13.95 1.05 -4.23
CA PHE A 126 13.35 -0.04 -5.03
C PHE A 126 13.18 0.30 -6.51
N LYS A 127 14.24 0.90 -7.09
CA LYS A 127 14.31 1.20 -8.52
C LYS A 127 15.76 1.27 -9.01
N TRP A 128 15.91 1.32 -10.32
CA TRP A 128 17.19 1.56 -10.95
C TRP A 128 17.58 3.04 -10.86
N ASN A 129 18.82 3.27 -10.48
CA ASN A 129 19.47 4.58 -10.46
C ASN A 129 20.57 4.57 -11.52
N LYS A 130 20.73 5.65 -12.26
CA LYS A 130 21.71 5.78 -13.35
C LYS A 130 22.76 6.81 -13.02
N ILE A 131 24.01 6.46 -13.26
CA ILE A 131 25.16 7.35 -13.23
C ILE A 131 25.72 7.41 -14.63
N ASP A 132 25.83 8.61 -15.19
CA ASP A 132 26.53 8.87 -16.44
C ASP A 132 27.95 9.33 -16.14
N LEU A 133 28.95 8.60 -16.62
CA LEU A 133 30.33 9.03 -16.48
C LEU A 133 30.69 10.01 -17.61
N PRO A 134 31.53 11.01 -17.31
CA PRO A 134 32.01 11.91 -18.36
C PRO A 134 32.82 11.12 -19.38
N VAL A 135 32.69 11.49 -20.64
CA VAL A 135 33.48 10.87 -21.71
C VAL A 135 34.95 11.17 -21.47
N SER A 136 35.68 10.16 -21.03
CA SER A 136 37.12 10.22 -20.76
C SER A 136 37.84 9.15 -21.57
N ASP A 137 39.10 9.42 -21.94
CA ASP A 137 39.97 8.41 -22.53
C ASP A 137 40.62 7.50 -21.50
N ALA A 138 40.41 7.78 -20.20
CA ALA A 138 40.94 6.97 -19.11
C ALA A 138 40.31 5.57 -19.10
N LEU A 139 41.15 4.56 -18.91
CA LEU A 139 40.71 3.19 -18.69
C LEU A 139 40.50 2.98 -17.20
N ILE A 140 39.29 2.71 -16.79
CA ILE A 140 38.91 2.44 -15.41
C ILE A 140 39.23 0.97 -15.10
N GLN A 141 39.94 0.74 -13.99
CA GLN A 141 40.29 -0.57 -13.49
C GLN A 141 39.34 -1.06 -12.38
N GLN A 142 38.86 -0.12 -11.54
CA GLN A 142 38.03 -0.42 -10.39
C GLN A 142 37.05 0.71 -10.15
N ILE A 143 35.84 0.36 -9.70
CA ILE A 143 34.82 1.29 -9.24
C ILE A 143 34.56 0.98 -7.76
N ASN A 144 34.50 2.01 -6.94
CA ASN A 144 34.23 1.91 -5.51
C ASN A 144 32.95 2.65 -5.16
N LEU A 145 32.14 2.04 -4.32
CA LEU A 145 31.01 2.67 -3.64
C LEU A 145 31.34 2.71 -2.15
N THR A 146 31.39 3.89 -1.57
CA THR A 146 31.72 4.10 -0.15
C THR A 146 30.56 4.74 0.57
N ILE A 147 30.22 4.19 1.74
CA ILE A 147 29.15 4.70 2.59
C ILE A 147 29.68 5.81 3.51
N ASP A 148 29.09 6.98 3.44
CA ASP A 148 29.35 8.12 4.34
C ASP A 148 28.39 8.12 5.52
N GLN A 149 27.12 7.76 5.27
CA GLN A 149 26.07 7.61 6.27
C GLN A 149 25.13 6.48 5.85
N ALA A 150 24.96 5.48 6.68
CA ALA A 150 24.08 4.33 6.46
C ALA A 150 22.58 4.68 6.67
N PRO A 151 21.63 3.85 6.20
CA PRO A 151 21.85 2.61 5.44
C PRO A 151 21.74 2.76 3.92
N LEU A 152 22.39 1.86 3.20
CA LEU A 152 22.22 1.66 1.76
C LEU A 152 22.16 0.17 1.43
N GLU A 153 21.18 -0.25 0.64
CA GLU A 153 21.11 -1.60 0.06
C GLU A 153 21.33 -1.55 -1.45
N ILE A 154 22.26 -2.36 -1.96
CA ILE A 154 22.44 -2.59 -3.39
C ILE A 154 22.00 -4.03 -3.72
N LYS A 155 21.06 -4.17 -4.61
CA LYS A 155 20.48 -5.47 -5.02
C LYS A 155 20.95 -5.95 -6.37
N GLN A 156 21.29 -5.04 -7.28
CA GLN A 156 21.87 -5.38 -8.58
C GLN A 156 22.66 -4.21 -9.15
N LEU A 157 23.62 -4.54 -10.00
CA LEU A 157 24.48 -3.61 -10.73
C LEU A 157 24.47 -3.95 -12.22
N ALA A 158 24.53 -2.94 -13.08
CA ALA A 158 24.76 -3.10 -14.50
C ALA A 158 25.71 -2.01 -14.98
N ILE A 159 26.83 -2.40 -15.58
CA ILE A 159 27.89 -1.50 -16.02
C ILE A 159 28.01 -1.62 -17.55
N PHE A 160 28.08 -0.47 -18.22
CA PHE A 160 28.17 -0.38 -19.65
C PHE A 160 29.40 0.44 -20.08
N ASP A 161 30.04 0.03 -21.17
CA ASP A 161 31.11 0.79 -21.78
C ASP A 161 30.58 2.05 -22.51
N THR A 162 31.48 2.86 -23.04
CA THR A 162 31.14 4.05 -23.84
C THR A 162 30.41 3.74 -25.16
N ASN A 163 30.42 2.49 -25.62
CA ASN A 163 29.67 1.99 -26.78
C ASN A 163 28.35 1.34 -26.41
N ASN A 164 27.93 1.46 -25.13
CA ASN A 164 26.73 0.85 -24.57
C ASN A 164 26.75 -0.71 -24.58
N ASN A 165 27.94 -1.33 -24.55
CA ASN A 165 28.05 -2.77 -24.37
C ASN A 165 28.06 -3.11 -22.86
N TYR A 166 27.30 -4.13 -22.47
CA TYR A 166 27.24 -4.60 -21.10
C TYR A 166 28.52 -5.30 -20.69
N ILE A 167 29.08 -4.94 -19.53
CA ILE A 167 30.27 -5.53 -18.93
C ILE A 167 29.84 -6.49 -17.82
N SER A 168 29.89 -7.79 -18.06
CA SER A 168 29.53 -8.84 -17.10
C SER A 168 30.73 -9.45 -16.33
N ASN A 169 31.92 -9.32 -16.88
CA ASN A 169 33.13 -9.96 -16.31
C ASN A 169 33.78 -9.06 -15.25
N LEU A 170 33.15 -9.05 -14.06
CA LEU A 170 33.51 -8.21 -12.92
C LEU A 170 33.76 -9.08 -11.69
N LYS A 171 34.63 -8.61 -10.79
CA LYS A 171 34.83 -9.17 -9.45
C LYS A 171 34.35 -8.18 -8.42
N ILE A 172 33.40 -8.60 -7.57
CA ILE A 172 32.85 -7.74 -6.53
C ILE A 172 33.33 -8.23 -5.17
N LYS A 173 33.79 -7.31 -4.34
CA LYS A 173 34.19 -7.55 -2.94
C LYS A 173 33.66 -6.39 -2.08
N ALA A 174 33.31 -6.71 -0.84
CA ALA A 174 32.98 -5.72 0.17
C ALA A 174 33.96 -5.86 1.36
N ASN A 175 34.24 -4.74 2.02
CA ASN A 175 35.09 -4.76 3.22
C ASN A 175 34.32 -5.23 4.47
N ASN A 176 32.99 -5.19 4.45
CA ASN A 176 32.09 -5.56 5.55
C ASN A 176 31.42 -6.93 5.40
N SER A 177 31.68 -7.66 4.30
CA SER A 177 31.09 -8.97 4.05
C SER A 177 32.08 -9.92 3.40
N ALA A 178 32.15 -11.15 3.91
CA ALA A 178 32.88 -12.25 3.29
C ALA A 178 32.02 -13.06 2.30
N GLU A 179 30.74 -12.69 2.11
CA GLU A 179 29.81 -13.39 1.25
C GLU A 179 30.15 -13.23 -0.23
N ASN A 180 29.71 -14.19 -1.02
CA ASN A 180 29.87 -14.12 -2.47
C ASN A 180 28.85 -13.14 -3.07
N LEU A 181 29.30 -11.96 -3.44
CA LEU A 181 28.50 -10.90 -4.03
C LEU A 181 28.40 -10.96 -5.57
N SER A 182 28.87 -12.05 -6.21
CA SER A 182 28.79 -12.20 -7.67
C SER A 182 27.37 -12.12 -8.22
N GLY A 183 26.36 -12.45 -7.41
CA GLY A 183 24.94 -12.33 -7.77
C GLY A 183 24.43 -10.89 -7.95
N LEU A 184 25.21 -9.87 -7.54
CA LEU A 184 24.90 -8.47 -7.83
C LEU A 184 25.05 -8.13 -9.32
N ILE A 185 25.79 -8.94 -10.09
CA ILE A 185 25.96 -8.79 -11.53
C ILE A 185 25.27 -9.95 -12.23
N SER A 186 24.41 -9.66 -13.19
CA SER A 186 23.81 -10.68 -14.07
C SER A 186 24.79 -11.15 -15.13
N SER A 187 24.63 -12.38 -15.61
CA SER A 187 25.41 -12.91 -16.77
C SER A 187 25.08 -12.20 -18.10
N SER A 188 23.93 -11.56 -18.18
CA SER A 188 23.47 -10.73 -19.31
C SER A 188 22.93 -9.41 -18.79
N ALA A 189 22.88 -8.39 -19.66
CA ALA A 189 22.26 -7.11 -19.32
C ALA A 189 20.85 -7.32 -18.78
N PRO A 190 20.50 -6.74 -17.61
CA PRO A 190 19.12 -6.77 -17.13
C PRO A 190 18.18 -6.18 -18.19
N GLN A 191 17.01 -6.79 -18.40
CA GLN A 191 16.07 -6.30 -19.41
C GLN A 191 15.43 -4.95 -19.04
N ASP A 192 15.35 -4.66 -17.76
CA ASP A 192 14.63 -3.50 -17.19
C ASP A 192 15.56 -2.58 -16.36
N TYR A 193 16.83 -2.39 -16.78
CA TYR A 193 17.74 -1.46 -16.09
C TYR A 193 17.34 0.02 -16.25
N GLU A 194 16.47 0.32 -17.20
CA GLU A 194 15.74 1.57 -17.25
C GLU A 194 14.44 1.45 -16.47
N ASN A 195 14.11 2.47 -15.67
CA ASN A 195 12.90 2.46 -14.86
C ASN A 195 11.66 2.34 -15.76
N SER A 196 10.89 1.31 -15.54
CA SER A 196 9.65 1.06 -16.26
C SER A 196 8.50 0.80 -15.28
N PHE A 197 7.26 0.90 -15.76
CA PHE A 197 6.10 0.51 -14.97
C PHE A 197 6.20 -0.96 -14.49
N SER A 198 6.81 -1.83 -15.27
CA SER A 198 6.89 -3.26 -14.93
C SER A 198 7.89 -3.58 -13.83
N SER A 199 8.94 -2.76 -13.64
CA SER A 199 10.08 -3.12 -12.78
C SER A 199 10.30 -2.19 -11.58
N SER A 200 9.71 -1.00 -11.61
CA SER A 200 10.01 0.05 -10.63
C SER A 200 8.75 0.58 -9.94
N THR A 201 8.93 1.21 -8.80
CA THR A 201 7.88 2.01 -8.15
C THR A 201 7.57 3.24 -8.99
N VAL A 202 6.29 3.59 -9.10
CA VAL A 202 5.78 4.73 -9.87
C VAL A 202 5.07 5.69 -8.94
N PHE A 203 5.45 6.97 -8.98
CA PHE A 203 4.86 8.04 -8.18
C PHE A 203 4.83 7.68 -6.68
N ASP A 204 3.70 7.78 -6.00
CA ASP A 204 3.57 7.51 -4.56
C ASP A 204 3.72 6.03 -4.16
N GLU A 205 3.78 5.09 -5.11
CA GLU A 205 4.07 3.68 -4.79
C GLU A 205 5.33 3.51 -3.96
N ILE A 206 6.33 4.38 -4.21
CA ILE A 206 7.61 4.31 -3.50
C ILE A 206 7.42 4.45 -2.00
N PHE A 207 6.50 5.32 -1.56
CA PHE A 207 6.21 5.52 -0.15
C PHE A 207 5.54 4.29 0.47
N TYR A 208 4.50 3.79 -0.19
CA TYR A 208 3.67 2.72 0.37
C TYR A 208 4.35 1.35 0.27
N ALA A 209 5.02 1.06 -0.86
CA ALA A 209 5.77 -0.18 -1.03
C ALA A 209 6.98 -0.25 -0.09
N THR A 210 7.72 0.86 0.08
CA THR A 210 8.85 0.94 1.03
C THR A 210 8.37 0.73 2.46
N THR A 211 7.32 1.43 2.89
CA THR A 211 6.76 1.25 4.23
C THR A 211 6.24 -0.16 4.46
N ALA A 212 5.56 -0.74 3.46
CA ALA A 212 5.10 -2.13 3.53
C ALA A 212 6.27 -3.12 3.70
N TYR A 213 7.37 -2.91 2.98
CA TYR A 213 8.61 -3.69 3.14
C TYR A 213 9.20 -3.53 4.54
N GLN A 214 9.28 -2.30 5.04
CA GLN A 214 9.80 -2.01 6.39
C GLN A 214 8.97 -2.69 7.47
N LEU A 215 7.64 -2.66 7.37
CA LEU A 215 6.75 -3.34 8.31
C LEU A 215 6.98 -4.85 8.36
N LEU A 216 7.22 -5.49 7.21
CA LEU A 216 7.53 -6.91 7.13
C LEU A 216 8.85 -7.29 7.82
N HIS A 217 9.81 -6.36 7.83
CA HIS A 217 11.14 -6.60 8.39
C HIS A 217 11.33 -5.98 9.78
N GLY A 218 10.27 -5.44 10.38
CA GLY A 218 10.35 -4.81 11.70
C GLY A 218 11.19 -3.54 11.74
N LEU A 219 11.35 -2.87 10.57
CA LEU A 219 12.08 -1.62 10.44
C LEU A 219 11.16 -0.44 10.72
N ASP A 220 11.76 0.70 11.08
CA ASP A 220 11.01 1.94 11.30
C ASP A 220 10.29 2.39 10.01
N PRO A 221 8.94 2.54 10.06
CA PRO A 221 8.18 2.85 8.85
C PRO A 221 8.46 4.26 8.35
N TYR A 222 8.78 4.36 7.06
CA TYR A 222 9.08 5.62 6.40
C TYR A 222 7.88 6.56 6.34
N VAL A 223 6.68 6.03 6.04
CA VAL A 223 5.45 6.82 5.92
C VAL A 223 4.57 6.62 7.14
N ALA A 224 4.45 7.68 7.95
CA ALA A 224 3.55 7.74 9.09
C ALA A 224 2.39 8.76 8.90
N VAL A 225 2.27 9.36 7.68
CA VAL A 225 1.24 10.37 7.37
C VAL A 225 -0.12 9.77 6.99
N HIS A 226 -0.21 8.46 6.93
CA HIS A 226 -1.44 7.70 6.72
C HIS A 226 -1.55 6.57 7.75
N PRO A 227 -2.76 6.17 8.13
CA PRO A 227 -2.96 5.02 8.99
C PRO A 227 -2.44 3.72 8.34
N PRO A 228 -1.97 2.74 9.14
CA PRO A 228 -1.15 1.65 8.64
C PRO A 228 -1.84 0.58 7.79
N LEU A 229 -3.16 0.38 7.94
CA LEU A 229 -3.85 -0.81 7.38
C LEU A 229 -3.67 -0.97 5.87
N GLY A 230 -3.69 0.12 5.11
CA GLY A 230 -3.49 0.05 3.67
C GLY A 230 -2.10 -0.47 3.30
N MET A 231 -1.07 -0.03 4.02
CA MET A 231 0.32 -0.50 3.84
C MET A 231 0.51 -1.93 4.33
N ILE A 232 -0.20 -2.35 5.39
CA ILE A 232 -0.24 -3.76 5.85
C ILE A 232 -0.84 -4.67 4.77
N LEU A 233 -1.88 -4.21 4.07
CA LEU A 233 -2.48 -4.97 2.96
C LEU A 233 -1.51 -5.07 1.78
N ILE A 234 -0.79 -4.00 1.44
CA ILE A 234 0.29 -4.06 0.43
C ILE A 234 1.40 -5.03 0.88
N ALA A 235 1.78 -4.99 2.16
CA ALA A 235 2.77 -5.89 2.75
C ALA A 235 2.38 -7.37 2.61
N LEU A 236 1.08 -7.70 2.69
CA LEU A 236 0.60 -9.06 2.45
C LEU A 236 0.92 -9.53 1.02
N GLY A 237 0.76 -8.68 0.01
CA GLY A 237 1.14 -8.99 -1.37
C GLY A 237 2.65 -9.22 -1.52
N ILE A 238 3.47 -8.35 -0.87
CA ILE A 238 4.93 -8.50 -0.85
C ILE A 238 5.34 -9.79 -0.12
N ALA A 239 4.69 -10.14 0.97
CA ALA A 239 4.99 -11.37 1.72
C ALA A 239 4.74 -12.64 0.90
N ILE A 240 3.73 -12.64 0.03
CA ILE A 240 3.36 -13.80 -0.80
C ILE A 240 4.20 -13.87 -2.08
N PHE A 241 4.41 -12.75 -2.76
CA PHE A 241 5.01 -12.68 -4.10
C PHE A 241 6.41 -12.03 -4.12
N GLY A 242 6.96 -11.68 -2.95
CA GLY A 242 8.24 -11.00 -2.79
C GLY A 242 8.18 -9.50 -3.08
N MET A 243 9.30 -8.81 -2.79
CA MET A 243 9.47 -7.38 -3.06
C MET A 243 9.70 -7.16 -4.56
N SER A 244 8.63 -7.18 -5.33
CA SER A 244 8.60 -7.02 -6.78
C SER A 244 7.41 -6.15 -7.19
N ALA A 245 7.43 -5.59 -8.39
CA ALA A 245 6.35 -4.73 -8.88
C ALA A 245 4.99 -5.44 -8.84
N PHE A 246 4.93 -6.72 -9.18
CA PHE A 246 3.74 -7.53 -9.01
C PHE A 246 3.35 -7.65 -7.52
N GLY A 247 4.32 -7.93 -6.64
CA GLY A 247 4.08 -8.17 -5.22
C GLY A 247 3.42 -6.98 -4.51
N TRP A 248 3.90 -5.77 -4.73
CA TRP A 248 3.29 -4.60 -4.07
C TRP A 248 1.98 -4.11 -4.70
N ARG A 249 1.66 -4.51 -5.97
CA ARG A 249 0.44 -4.09 -6.70
C ARG A 249 -0.72 -5.05 -6.56
N ILE A 250 -0.48 -6.33 -6.32
CA ILE A 250 -1.51 -7.37 -6.42
C ILE A 250 -2.69 -7.17 -5.47
N ILE A 251 -2.47 -6.77 -4.22
CA ILE A 251 -3.57 -6.59 -3.26
C ILE A 251 -4.40 -5.34 -3.55
N PRO A 252 -3.82 -4.15 -3.83
CA PRO A 252 -4.58 -3.01 -4.34
C PRO A 252 -5.41 -3.34 -5.59
N ASP A 253 -4.83 -4.08 -6.55
CA ASP A 253 -5.53 -4.47 -7.76
C ASP A 253 -6.71 -5.44 -7.49
N ILE A 254 -6.52 -6.42 -6.60
CA ILE A 254 -7.62 -7.28 -6.12
C ILE A 254 -8.74 -6.45 -5.50
N CYS A 255 -8.43 -5.44 -4.69
CA CYS A 255 -9.45 -4.55 -4.12
C CYS A 255 -10.23 -3.81 -5.21
N SER A 256 -9.55 -3.35 -6.26
CA SER A 256 -10.18 -2.71 -7.42
C SER A 256 -11.02 -3.68 -8.24
N ILE A 257 -10.57 -4.91 -8.44
CA ILE A 257 -11.35 -5.97 -9.10
C ILE A 257 -12.63 -6.29 -8.31
N LEU A 258 -12.56 -6.33 -6.97
CA LEU A 258 -13.71 -6.59 -6.10
C LEU A 258 -14.78 -5.50 -6.16
N LEU A 259 -14.43 -4.27 -6.56
CA LEU A 259 -15.41 -3.21 -6.82
C LEU A 259 -16.36 -3.57 -7.98
N VAL A 260 -15.92 -4.31 -8.98
CA VAL A 260 -16.75 -4.67 -10.14
C VAL A 260 -18.01 -5.46 -9.73
N PRO A 261 -17.91 -6.63 -9.05
CA PRO A 261 -19.09 -7.35 -8.60
C PRO A 261 -19.88 -6.57 -7.54
N LEU A 262 -19.20 -5.81 -6.67
CA LEU A 262 -19.85 -5.01 -5.64
C LEU A 262 -20.74 -3.93 -6.24
N ILE A 263 -20.27 -3.18 -7.22
CA ILE A 263 -21.04 -2.14 -7.92
C ILE A 263 -22.24 -2.76 -8.66
N TYR A 264 -22.05 -3.91 -9.32
CA TYR A 264 -23.18 -4.60 -9.97
C TYR A 264 -24.27 -4.93 -8.95
N ILE A 265 -23.90 -5.57 -7.85
CA ILE A 265 -24.83 -6.00 -6.79
C ILE A 265 -25.52 -4.79 -6.16
N PHE A 266 -24.77 -3.73 -5.88
CA PHE A 266 -25.28 -2.52 -5.26
C PHE A 266 -26.24 -1.78 -6.20
N ALA A 267 -25.86 -1.55 -7.45
CA ALA A 267 -26.70 -0.91 -8.45
C ALA A 267 -27.97 -1.74 -8.75
N LYS A 268 -27.85 -3.07 -8.85
CA LYS A 268 -29.02 -3.96 -8.99
C LYS A 268 -29.99 -3.82 -7.82
N ARG A 269 -29.47 -3.70 -6.61
CA ARG A 269 -30.25 -3.51 -5.40
C ARG A 269 -30.93 -2.14 -5.35
N LEU A 270 -30.20 -1.10 -5.72
CA LEU A 270 -30.65 0.29 -5.68
C LEU A 270 -31.73 0.56 -6.77
N PHE A 271 -31.43 0.21 -8.00
CA PHE A 271 -32.26 0.52 -9.16
C PHE A 271 -33.28 -0.58 -9.54
N LYS A 272 -33.18 -1.76 -8.92
CA LYS A 272 -34.04 -2.94 -9.17
C LYS A 272 -34.02 -3.45 -10.61
N THR A 273 -33.12 -3.00 -11.46
CA THR A 273 -33.04 -3.38 -12.88
C THR A 273 -31.64 -3.92 -13.24
N ARG A 274 -31.61 -4.93 -14.11
CA ARG A 274 -30.35 -5.48 -14.62
C ARG A 274 -29.62 -4.48 -15.52
N ARG A 275 -30.36 -3.71 -16.32
CA ARG A 275 -29.76 -2.71 -17.22
C ARG A 275 -28.97 -1.67 -16.46
N ALA A 276 -29.51 -1.12 -15.39
CA ALA A 276 -28.79 -0.16 -14.55
C ALA A 276 -27.56 -0.79 -13.90
N ALA A 277 -27.65 -2.05 -13.41
CA ALA A 277 -26.51 -2.75 -12.86
C ALA A 277 -25.37 -2.92 -13.87
N ILE A 278 -25.67 -3.35 -15.10
CA ILE A 278 -24.68 -3.50 -16.17
C ILE A 278 -24.04 -2.15 -16.51
N ILE A 279 -24.84 -1.10 -16.72
CA ILE A 279 -24.35 0.24 -17.09
C ILE A 279 -23.43 0.78 -15.99
N SER A 280 -23.86 0.74 -14.72
CA SER A 280 -23.04 1.19 -13.59
C SER A 280 -21.71 0.44 -13.50
N THR A 281 -21.73 -0.88 -13.75
CA THR A 281 -20.52 -1.70 -13.71
C THR A 281 -19.59 -1.39 -14.88
N ILE A 282 -20.11 -1.22 -16.09
CA ILE A 282 -19.30 -0.84 -17.26
C ILE A 282 -18.68 0.54 -17.05
N LEU A 283 -19.41 1.50 -16.47
CA LEU A 283 -18.89 2.83 -16.18
C LEU A 283 -17.69 2.79 -15.24
N ILE A 284 -17.76 2.05 -14.14
CA ILE A 284 -16.60 1.93 -13.23
C ILE A 284 -15.44 1.17 -13.88
N MET A 285 -15.72 0.13 -14.66
CA MET A 285 -14.66 -0.62 -15.36
C MET A 285 -13.94 0.22 -16.43
N SER A 286 -14.64 1.16 -17.06
CA SER A 286 -14.09 2.05 -18.11
C SER A 286 -13.54 3.36 -17.55
N GLU A 287 -13.66 3.59 -16.25
CA GLU A 287 -13.16 4.80 -15.61
C GLU A 287 -11.62 4.72 -15.48
N CYS A 288 -10.96 5.67 -16.13
CA CYS A 288 -9.50 5.66 -16.28
C CYS A 288 -8.77 5.73 -14.93
N MET A 289 -9.24 6.54 -14.00
CA MET A 289 -8.64 6.71 -12.69
C MET A 289 -8.77 5.43 -11.85
N HIS A 290 -9.94 4.77 -11.89
CA HIS A 290 -10.13 3.48 -11.24
C HIS A 290 -9.17 2.42 -11.76
N TYR A 291 -9.04 2.30 -13.10
CA TYR A 291 -8.12 1.36 -13.72
C TYR A 291 -6.65 1.66 -13.40
N THR A 292 -6.25 2.93 -13.49
CA THR A 292 -4.85 3.32 -13.30
C THR A 292 -4.42 3.23 -11.84
N LEU A 293 -5.19 3.85 -10.93
CA LEU A 293 -4.85 3.86 -9.50
C LEU A 293 -5.05 2.49 -8.84
N GLY A 294 -5.99 1.69 -9.34
CA GLY A 294 -6.20 0.33 -8.84
C GLY A 294 -5.03 -0.61 -9.08
N ARG A 295 -4.28 -0.40 -10.16
CA ARG A 295 -3.11 -1.20 -10.54
C ARG A 295 -1.79 -0.70 -9.96
N LEU A 296 -1.83 0.33 -9.14
CA LEU A 296 -0.69 0.87 -8.40
C LEU A 296 -0.82 0.50 -6.92
N ALA A 297 0.31 0.42 -6.22
CA ALA A 297 0.31 0.22 -4.78
C ALA A 297 -0.14 1.50 -4.05
N PHE A 298 -1.35 1.96 -4.38
CA PHE A 298 -1.99 3.11 -3.78
C PHE A 298 -3.08 2.69 -2.78
N LEU A 299 -3.34 3.56 -1.82
CA LEU A 299 -4.36 3.31 -0.79
C LEU A 299 -5.78 3.58 -1.30
N ASP A 300 -5.93 4.35 -2.39
CA ASP A 300 -7.21 4.88 -2.85
C ASP A 300 -8.18 3.79 -3.34
N GLY A 301 -7.70 2.80 -4.08
CA GLY A 301 -8.50 1.64 -4.50
C GLY A 301 -9.02 0.82 -3.32
N ILE A 302 -8.15 0.60 -2.32
CA ILE A 302 -8.48 -0.13 -1.09
C ILE A 302 -9.55 0.61 -0.29
N VAL A 303 -9.36 1.92 -0.08
CA VAL A 303 -10.30 2.78 0.66
C VAL A 303 -11.65 2.85 -0.04
N THR A 304 -11.65 2.98 -1.36
CA THR A 304 -12.88 3.03 -2.16
C THR A 304 -13.70 1.76 -2.00
N LEU A 305 -13.07 0.59 -1.96
CA LEU A 305 -13.76 -0.68 -1.70
C LEU A 305 -14.49 -0.65 -0.36
N PHE A 306 -13.83 -0.18 0.71
CA PHE A 306 -14.46 -0.11 2.03
C PHE A 306 -15.57 0.93 2.10
N ILE A 307 -15.42 2.10 1.47
CA ILE A 307 -16.49 3.12 1.41
C ILE A 307 -17.71 2.58 0.67
N ILE A 308 -17.56 1.89 -0.46
CA ILE A 308 -18.71 1.34 -1.18
C ILE A 308 -19.39 0.20 -0.40
N LEU A 309 -18.61 -0.66 0.30
CA LEU A 309 -19.17 -1.67 1.22
C LEU A 309 -19.95 -1.04 2.36
N GLU A 310 -19.46 0.04 2.94
CA GLU A 310 -20.12 0.80 3.99
C GLU A 310 -21.50 1.28 3.50
N TYR A 311 -21.56 1.97 2.37
CA TYR A 311 -22.84 2.46 1.83
C TYR A 311 -23.78 1.35 1.38
N TYR A 312 -23.26 0.24 0.89
CA TYR A 312 -24.07 -0.95 0.58
C TYR A 312 -24.79 -1.48 1.83
N TYR A 313 -24.11 -1.54 2.98
CA TYR A 313 -24.72 -2.00 4.22
C TYR A 313 -25.62 -0.95 4.88
N LEU A 314 -25.29 0.34 4.77
CA LEU A 314 -26.17 1.42 5.19
C LEU A 314 -27.48 1.45 4.38
N TYR A 315 -27.40 1.20 3.08
CA TYR A 315 -28.62 1.05 2.25
C TYR A 315 -29.43 -0.17 2.70
N SER A 316 -28.79 -1.26 3.10
CA SER A 316 -29.47 -2.42 3.67
C SER A 316 -30.21 -2.09 4.96
N TYR A 317 -29.63 -1.25 5.81
CA TYR A 317 -30.28 -0.73 7.01
C TYR A 317 -31.53 0.12 6.63
N LEU A 318 -31.42 1.04 5.69
CA LEU A 318 -32.56 1.86 5.24
C LEU A 318 -33.70 1.01 4.68
N GLU A 319 -33.41 -0.01 3.87
CA GLU A 319 -34.44 -0.92 3.36
C GLU A 319 -35.17 -1.64 4.51
N LEU A 320 -34.44 -2.13 5.52
CA LEU A 320 -35.05 -2.78 6.68
C LEU A 320 -35.95 -1.80 7.44
N ARG A 321 -35.50 -0.57 7.68
CA ARG A 321 -36.29 0.43 8.40
C ARG A 321 -37.51 0.87 7.61
N SER A 322 -37.41 1.05 6.29
CA SER A 322 -38.54 1.40 5.43
C SER A 322 -39.63 0.30 5.37
N ASN A 323 -39.21 -0.96 5.53
CA ASN A 323 -40.11 -2.11 5.61
C ASN A 323 -40.66 -2.37 7.03
N GLY A 324 -40.44 -1.46 7.98
CA GLY A 324 -40.96 -1.56 9.34
C GLY A 324 -40.27 -2.60 10.21
N ALA A 325 -39.06 -3.06 9.83
CA ALA A 325 -38.33 -4.03 10.62
C ALA A 325 -37.91 -3.47 11.98
N LYS A 326 -37.88 -4.35 13.00
CA LYS A 326 -37.37 -4.00 14.33
C LYS A 326 -35.88 -3.59 14.22
N PHE A 327 -35.45 -2.68 15.10
CA PHE A 327 -34.04 -2.20 15.10
C PHE A 327 -33.04 -3.34 15.24
N SER A 328 -33.33 -4.37 16.05
CA SER A 328 -32.49 -5.56 16.19
C SER A 328 -32.25 -6.33 14.88
N ALA A 329 -33.16 -6.24 13.91
CA ALA A 329 -32.96 -6.82 12.58
C ALA A 329 -31.90 -6.08 11.76
N CYS A 330 -31.61 -4.84 12.10
CA CYS A 330 -30.64 -3.97 11.42
C CYS A 330 -29.20 -4.20 11.94
N TYR A 331 -29.01 -4.84 13.08
CA TYR A 331 -27.70 -4.96 13.73
C TYR A 331 -26.60 -5.48 12.81
N ARG A 332 -26.90 -6.54 12.03
CA ARG A 332 -25.92 -7.11 11.11
C ARG A 332 -25.48 -6.10 10.02
N SER A 333 -26.43 -5.38 9.43
CA SER A 333 -26.12 -4.38 8.41
C SER A 333 -25.34 -3.21 9.00
N LEU A 334 -25.74 -2.71 10.18
CA LEU A 334 -25.06 -1.62 10.87
C LEU A 334 -23.64 -2.00 11.32
N TRP A 335 -23.46 -3.22 11.86
CA TRP A 335 -22.15 -3.70 12.27
C TRP A 335 -21.20 -3.85 11.08
N LEU A 336 -21.68 -4.42 9.94
CA LEU A 336 -20.89 -4.55 8.72
C LEU A 336 -20.56 -3.20 8.09
N ALA A 337 -21.46 -2.22 8.17
CA ALA A 337 -21.18 -0.86 7.76
C ALA A 337 -20.10 -0.22 8.64
N GLY A 338 -20.22 -0.34 9.97
CA GLY A 338 -19.24 0.17 10.92
C GLY A 338 -17.87 -0.53 10.79
N LEU A 339 -17.85 -1.83 10.51
CA LEU A 339 -16.62 -2.57 10.19
C LEU A 339 -15.96 -2.01 8.93
N ALA A 340 -16.71 -1.83 7.85
CA ALA A 340 -16.19 -1.27 6.60
C ALA A 340 -15.69 0.16 6.80
N PHE A 341 -16.42 1.00 7.53
CA PHE A 341 -15.98 2.34 7.92
C PHE A 341 -14.68 2.30 8.71
N GLY A 342 -14.58 1.43 9.73
CA GLY A 342 -13.37 1.25 10.54
C GLY A 342 -12.16 0.81 9.71
N LEU A 343 -12.33 -0.13 8.78
CA LEU A 343 -11.29 -0.56 7.85
C LEU A 343 -10.88 0.58 6.89
N GLY A 344 -11.85 1.34 6.38
CA GLY A 344 -11.58 2.49 5.51
C GLY A 344 -10.74 3.56 6.18
N ILE A 345 -11.13 4.04 7.37
CA ILE A 345 -10.38 5.08 8.11
C ILE A 345 -9.01 4.59 8.57
N SER A 346 -8.84 3.27 8.76
CA SER A 346 -7.57 2.67 9.10
C SER A 346 -6.60 2.57 7.91
N CYS A 347 -7.08 2.79 6.68
CA CYS A 347 -6.25 2.89 5.49
C CYS A 347 -5.90 4.34 5.13
N LYS A 348 -6.88 5.24 5.15
CA LYS A 348 -6.70 6.66 4.78
C LYS A 348 -7.78 7.53 5.39
N TRP A 349 -7.42 8.70 5.90
CA TRP A 349 -8.37 9.62 6.54
C TRP A 349 -9.45 10.18 5.60
N SER A 350 -9.27 10.06 4.28
CA SER A 350 -10.34 10.42 3.33
C SER A 350 -11.64 9.65 3.59
N ALA A 351 -11.57 8.42 4.11
CA ALA A 351 -12.76 7.67 4.52
C ALA A 351 -13.52 8.33 5.69
N LEU A 352 -12.88 9.17 6.50
CA LEU A 352 -13.55 9.87 7.60
C LEU A 352 -14.61 10.87 7.12
N TYR A 353 -14.49 11.36 5.88
CA TYR A 353 -15.51 12.24 5.30
C TYR A 353 -16.87 11.57 5.16
N SER A 354 -16.94 10.23 5.11
CA SER A 354 -18.20 9.50 5.12
C SER A 354 -18.95 9.54 6.46
N ALA A 355 -18.30 9.98 7.54
CA ALA A 355 -18.94 10.10 8.86
C ALA A 355 -20.18 11.02 8.83
N ILE A 356 -20.13 12.12 8.06
CA ILE A 356 -21.26 13.05 7.94
C ILE A 356 -22.46 12.38 7.26
N PRO A 357 -22.33 11.79 6.05
CA PRO A 357 -23.43 11.02 5.45
C PRO A 357 -23.92 9.86 6.31
N ILE A 358 -23.04 9.14 7.04
CA ILE A 358 -23.43 8.07 7.97
C ILE A 358 -24.44 8.62 8.99
N ILE A 359 -24.08 9.72 9.67
CA ILE A 359 -24.95 10.36 10.68
C ILE A 359 -26.30 10.73 10.06
N VAL A 360 -26.29 11.36 8.89
CA VAL A 360 -27.53 11.74 8.19
C VAL A 360 -28.40 10.53 7.87
N ILE A 361 -27.82 9.45 7.35
CA ILE A 361 -28.52 8.20 7.01
C ILE A 361 -29.11 7.55 8.27
N LEU A 362 -28.35 7.49 9.37
CA LEU A 362 -28.82 6.91 10.63
C LEU A 362 -29.97 7.72 11.22
N LEU A 363 -29.85 9.04 11.26
CA LEU A 363 -30.92 9.92 11.74
C LEU A 363 -32.18 9.84 10.85
N TYR A 364 -32.02 9.83 9.54
CA TYR A 364 -33.11 9.64 8.61
C TYR A 364 -33.84 8.30 8.84
N GLY A 365 -33.09 7.21 8.96
CA GLY A 365 -33.63 5.88 9.22
C GLY A 365 -34.41 5.78 10.53
N GLU A 366 -33.93 6.44 11.59
CA GLU A 366 -34.61 6.43 12.89
C GLU A 366 -35.77 7.45 12.93
N ILE A 367 -35.51 8.72 12.64
CA ILE A 367 -36.51 9.78 12.85
C ILE A 367 -37.61 9.74 11.80
N VAL A 368 -37.28 9.54 10.53
CA VAL A 368 -38.26 9.65 9.43
C VAL A 368 -38.94 8.30 9.15
N LEU A 369 -38.16 7.23 9.02
CA LEU A 369 -38.70 5.92 8.64
C LEU A 369 -39.28 5.15 9.83
N ALA A 370 -38.58 5.10 10.95
CA ALA A 370 -38.97 4.25 12.07
C ALA A 370 -39.85 4.93 13.12
N ARG A 371 -39.64 6.23 13.35
CA ARG A 371 -40.39 7.05 14.32
C ARG A 371 -40.45 6.40 15.72
N PRO A 372 -39.30 6.06 16.35
CA PRO A 372 -39.24 5.36 17.63
C PRO A 372 -39.74 6.28 18.77
N ASN A 373 -40.15 5.68 19.88
CA ASN A 373 -40.25 6.40 21.14
C ASN A 373 -38.85 6.74 21.69
N LEU A 374 -38.78 7.62 22.68
CA LEU A 374 -37.53 8.10 23.25
C LEU A 374 -36.59 6.96 23.71
N ARG A 375 -37.14 5.93 24.38
CA ARG A 375 -36.35 4.78 24.86
C ARG A 375 -35.74 3.99 23.72
N GLN A 376 -36.50 3.77 22.65
CA GLN A 376 -36.02 3.08 21.46
C GLN A 376 -34.96 3.89 20.71
N PHE A 377 -35.16 5.21 20.64
CA PHE A 377 -34.18 6.13 20.03
C PHE A 377 -32.87 6.15 20.80
N LEU A 378 -32.92 6.26 22.14
CA LEU A 378 -31.71 6.21 22.98
C LEU A 378 -30.98 4.85 22.85
N HIS A 379 -31.75 3.75 22.77
CA HIS A 379 -31.16 2.42 22.53
C HIS A 379 -30.45 2.35 21.16
N SER A 380 -31.09 2.85 20.09
CA SER A 380 -30.47 2.87 18.76
C SER A 380 -29.21 3.75 18.74
N LEU A 381 -29.24 4.89 19.43
CA LEU A 381 -28.06 5.76 19.57
C LEU A 381 -26.87 5.06 20.21
N VAL A 382 -27.09 4.34 21.33
CA VAL A 382 -26.02 3.58 22.02
C VAL A 382 -25.42 2.52 21.10
N ILE A 383 -26.26 1.75 20.40
CA ILE A 383 -25.79 0.71 19.46
C ILE A 383 -25.02 1.33 18.30
N ASN A 384 -25.51 2.46 17.74
CA ASN A 384 -24.81 3.15 16.67
C ASN A 384 -23.47 3.73 17.13
N LEU A 385 -23.36 4.24 18.38
CA LEU A 385 -22.06 4.65 18.95
C LEU A 385 -21.08 3.48 19.07
N VAL A 386 -21.56 2.31 19.47
CA VAL A 386 -20.71 1.10 19.49
C VAL A 386 -20.21 0.73 18.09
N PHE A 387 -21.09 0.73 17.10
CA PHE A 387 -20.74 0.25 15.76
C PHE A 387 -19.97 1.29 14.92
N PHE A 388 -20.23 2.59 15.09
CA PHE A 388 -19.61 3.64 14.27
C PHE A 388 -18.56 4.50 15.01
N VAL A 389 -18.33 4.26 16.30
CA VAL A 389 -17.27 4.93 17.06
C VAL A 389 -16.36 3.90 17.72
N VAL A 390 -16.89 3.05 18.62
CA VAL A 390 -16.04 2.14 19.40
C VAL A 390 -15.39 1.07 18.50
N LEU A 391 -16.16 0.43 17.61
CA LEU A 391 -15.64 -0.57 16.69
C LEU A 391 -14.59 0.01 15.71
N PRO A 392 -14.84 1.14 15.00
CA PRO A 392 -13.83 1.77 14.16
C PRO A 392 -12.55 2.19 14.89
N ILE A 393 -12.67 2.79 16.09
CA ILE A 393 -11.50 3.14 16.92
C ILE A 393 -10.71 1.88 17.29
N SER A 394 -11.39 0.78 17.62
CA SER A 394 -10.70 -0.48 17.94
C SER A 394 -9.91 -1.03 16.75
N ILE A 395 -10.50 -1.02 15.55
CA ILE A 395 -9.83 -1.46 14.31
C ILE A 395 -8.66 -0.55 13.98
N TYR A 396 -8.88 0.77 14.05
CA TYR A 396 -7.85 1.78 13.83
C TYR A 396 -6.66 1.59 14.76
N SER A 397 -6.93 1.41 16.06
CA SER A 397 -5.88 1.21 17.06
C SER A 397 -5.09 -0.08 16.81
N LEU A 398 -5.77 -1.18 16.49
CA LEU A 398 -5.10 -2.46 16.20
C LEU A 398 -4.26 -2.39 14.92
N SER A 399 -4.60 -1.55 13.96
CA SER A 399 -3.80 -1.39 12.74
C SER A 399 -2.39 -0.84 13.02
N TYR A 400 -2.18 -0.14 14.14
CA TYR A 400 -0.88 0.40 14.54
C TYR A 400 0.07 -0.62 15.18
N LEU A 401 -0.37 -1.86 15.41
CA LEU A 401 0.49 -2.89 16.04
C LEU A 401 1.83 -3.12 15.33
N PRO A 402 1.90 -3.22 14.00
CA PRO A 402 3.19 -3.36 13.33
C PRO A 402 4.10 -2.12 13.50
N PHE A 403 3.50 -0.92 13.52
CA PHE A 403 4.26 0.32 13.71
C PHE A 403 4.88 0.42 15.11
N ILE A 404 4.10 0.17 16.15
CA ILE A 404 4.61 0.21 17.53
C ILE A 404 5.65 -0.91 17.76
N HIS A 405 5.48 -2.05 17.10
CA HIS A 405 6.42 -3.18 17.23
C HIS A 405 7.80 -2.88 16.63
N SER A 406 7.86 -2.01 15.62
CA SER A 406 9.14 -1.54 15.05
C SER A 406 9.85 -0.50 15.92
N GLN A 407 9.21 -0.01 17.00
CA GLN A 407 9.76 1.01 17.92
C GLN A 407 10.16 0.39 19.26
N PRO A 408 11.45 0.09 19.52
CA PRO A 408 11.88 -0.71 20.68
C PRO A 408 11.50 -0.13 22.05
N ASN A 409 11.29 1.19 22.14
CA ASN A 409 11.02 1.89 23.40
C ASN A 409 9.54 2.19 23.64
N GLU A 410 8.64 1.72 22.74
CA GLU A 410 7.22 2.03 22.83
C GLU A 410 6.41 0.86 23.37
N ASN A 411 5.77 1.09 24.53
CA ASN A 411 5.01 0.06 25.23
C ASN A 411 3.52 0.44 25.47
N GLU A 412 3.11 1.67 25.10
CA GLU A 412 1.78 2.22 25.33
C GLU A 412 1.09 2.54 23.98
N LEU A 413 0.20 1.67 23.52
CA LEU A 413 -0.45 1.78 22.20
C LEU A 413 -1.21 3.12 22.03
N PHE A 414 -2.04 3.50 22.99
CA PHE A 414 -2.86 4.72 22.86
C PHE A 414 -2.01 6.00 22.87
N LYS A 415 -0.93 6.03 23.62
CA LYS A 415 0.01 7.16 23.65
C LYS A 415 0.78 7.26 22.33
N PHE A 416 1.18 6.12 21.79
CA PHE A 416 1.81 6.05 20.45
C PHE A 416 0.85 6.55 19.36
N ILE A 417 -0.40 6.05 19.35
CA ILE A 417 -1.42 6.47 18.38
C ILE A 417 -1.68 7.99 18.50
N TRP A 418 -1.77 8.53 19.72
CA TRP A 418 -1.97 9.96 19.91
C TRP A 418 -0.85 10.79 19.27
N ARG A 419 0.41 10.39 19.41
CA ARG A 419 1.54 11.05 18.74
C ARG A 419 1.45 10.93 17.21
N MET A 420 1.04 9.77 16.71
CA MET A 420 0.84 9.60 15.26
C MET A 420 -0.30 10.50 14.73
N LEU A 421 -1.38 10.64 15.48
CA LEU A 421 -2.47 11.55 15.14
C LEU A 421 -2.01 13.02 15.10
N GLN A 422 -1.22 13.44 16.09
CA GLN A 422 -0.62 14.78 16.11
C GLN A 422 0.31 14.98 14.92
N TYR A 423 1.20 14.04 14.65
CA TYR A 423 2.11 14.10 13.50
C TYR A 423 1.36 14.20 12.16
N MET A 424 0.33 13.38 11.95
CA MET A 424 -0.49 13.43 10.75
C MET A 424 -1.24 14.76 10.61
N TYR A 425 -1.78 15.29 11.71
CA TYR A 425 -2.44 16.59 11.72
C TYR A 425 -1.47 17.72 11.37
N GLU A 426 -0.31 17.75 12.00
CA GLU A 426 0.73 18.74 11.74
C GLU A 426 1.22 18.68 10.29
N PHE A 427 1.46 17.47 9.76
CA PHE A 427 1.84 17.28 8.38
C PHE A 427 0.79 17.84 7.40
N GLN A 428 -0.49 17.57 7.64
CA GLN A 428 -1.57 18.09 6.78
C GLN A 428 -1.81 19.59 6.95
N ALA A 429 -1.66 20.11 8.16
CA ALA A 429 -1.91 21.52 8.45
C ALA A 429 -0.76 22.44 8.00
N TYR A 430 0.49 21.98 8.13
CA TYR A 430 1.68 22.82 7.92
C TYR A 430 2.54 22.34 6.75
N GLY A 431 2.57 21.07 6.43
CA GLY A 431 3.33 20.53 5.31
C GLY A 431 2.85 21.07 3.96
N LEU A 432 1.54 21.30 3.83
CA LEU A 432 0.95 21.88 2.61
C LEU A 432 1.21 23.40 2.46
N GLN A 433 1.48 24.11 3.56
CA GLN A 433 1.76 25.57 3.49
C GLN A 433 3.11 25.88 2.84
N ASN A 434 4.03 24.92 2.85
CA ASN A 434 5.36 25.06 2.23
C ASN A 434 5.46 24.37 0.87
N ALA A 435 4.38 23.77 0.36
CA ALA A 435 4.33 23.22 -0.97
C ALA A 435 4.24 24.36 -1.98
N THR A 436 5.37 24.68 -2.60
CA THR A 436 5.50 25.74 -3.63
C THR A 436 5.03 25.30 -5.02
N HIS A 437 4.36 24.16 -5.14
CA HIS A 437 3.80 23.68 -6.40
C HIS A 437 2.28 23.83 -6.43
N PRO A 438 1.74 24.34 -7.57
CA PRO A 438 0.30 24.45 -7.78
C PRO A 438 -0.36 23.07 -7.86
#